data_5093909b48b0b3628e41d85475ccec91
#
_entry.id   5093909b48b0b3628e41d85475ccec91
#
_cell.length_a   1.000
_cell.length_b   1.000
_cell.length_c   1.000
_cell.angle_alpha   90.00
_cell.angle_beta   90.00
_cell.angle_gamma   90.00
#
_symmetry.space_group_name_H-M   'P 1'
#
loop_
_entity.id
_entity.type
_entity.pdbx_description
1 polymer ?
#
loop_
_entity_poly.entity_id
_entity_poly.type
_entity_poly.pdbx_seq_one_letter_code
_entity_poly.pdbx_strand_id
1 'polypeptide(L)'
;MLSGLKISSLNSWLHKDLSENSDKQYRHSLIRENKKDDVRESVVEELKPVIQKVHDDARFKLREFLRDTLDPLEEWDDEIDPAEGYPEVLDLTTLKGYFGEIFSGIIAENFSPFDEKNWRVPVFPFRFHNTAFDQLEMYHQTGQMKKATYGRTGDDCVAFVLDGDTIVKILFLEAKCTAKYDMSMIADAHTKISSANQKPVELMRLVQILKSYRQDSEADVWITALRKLYRSKDGFERFDCVSYVCGQFPKRPKEKVSWISRENPHPNYIGGRKLEAIEIQLTEVNDIVRQLYGKED
;
A
#
# COMPACT_ATOMS: atom_id res chain seq x y z
N MET A 1 -6.80 -8.65 -8.15
CA MET A 1 -7.20 -7.22 -8.25
C MET A 1 -6.99 -6.58 -9.61
N LEU A 2 -6.47 -6.97 -10.57
CA LEU A 2 -6.07 -6.53 -11.92
C LEU A 2 -6.71 -5.26 -12.55
N SER A 3 -7.91 -4.86 -12.18
CA SER A 3 -8.67 -3.76 -12.82
C SER A 3 -8.11 -2.33 -12.66
N GLY A 4 -6.90 -2.19 -12.06
CA GLY A 4 -6.27 -0.89 -11.79
C GLY A 4 -6.85 -0.14 -10.59
N LEU A 5 -6.13 0.86 -10.12
CA LEU A 5 -6.44 1.68 -8.95
C LEU A 5 -6.85 3.10 -9.34
N LYS A 6 -7.38 3.31 -10.54
CA LYS A 6 -7.84 4.63 -10.99
C LYS A 6 -9.11 5.03 -10.24
N ILE A 7 -9.08 6.20 -9.62
CA ILE A 7 -10.18 6.82 -8.87
C ILE A 7 -10.49 8.16 -9.54
N SER A 8 -11.67 8.27 -10.11
CA SER A 8 -12.01 9.42 -10.96
C SER A 8 -12.14 10.73 -10.17
N SER A 9 -12.65 10.65 -8.94
CA SER A 9 -12.87 11.80 -8.07
C SER A 9 -11.62 12.25 -7.29
N LEU A 10 -10.51 11.49 -7.32
CA LEU A 10 -9.34 11.72 -6.47
C LEU A 10 -8.71 13.10 -6.68
N ASN A 11 -8.62 13.58 -7.93
CA ASN A 11 -8.06 14.89 -8.26
C ASN A 11 -8.95 16.07 -7.82
N SER A 12 -10.23 15.85 -7.57
CA SER A 12 -11.11 16.88 -6.99
C SER A 12 -10.94 16.97 -5.47
N TRP A 13 -10.56 15.88 -4.82
CA TRP A 13 -10.29 15.80 -3.39
C TRP A 13 -8.87 16.22 -3.01
N LEU A 14 -7.87 15.81 -3.80
CA LEU A 14 -6.46 15.99 -3.49
C LEU A 14 -5.77 16.93 -4.48
N HIS A 15 -4.98 17.85 -3.95
CA HIS A 15 -4.14 18.75 -4.73
C HIS A 15 -2.65 18.43 -4.54
N LYS A 16 -1.94 18.22 -5.66
CA LYS A 16 -0.49 17.93 -5.68
C LYS A 16 0.32 19.20 -5.94
N ASP A 17 1.32 19.44 -5.09
CA ASP A 17 2.38 20.44 -5.27
C ASP A 17 3.73 19.73 -5.31
N LEU A 18 4.47 19.87 -6.41
CA LEU A 18 5.72 19.16 -6.68
C LEU A 18 6.91 20.11 -6.53
N SER A 19 7.96 19.64 -5.89
CA SER A 19 9.31 20.23 -5.93
C SER A 19 10.34 19.18 -6.33
N GLU A 20 11.36 19.60 -7.06
CA GLU A 20 12.46 18.75 -7.52
C GLU A 20 13.78 19.47 -7.28
N ASN A 21 14.80 18.75 -6.82
CA ASN A 21 16.13 19.32 -6.64
C ASN A 21 16.88 19.46 -7.98
N SER A 22 17.95 20.25 -7.97
CA SER A 22 18.68 20.63 -9.18
C SER A 22 19.31 19.46 -9.95
N ASP A 23 19.69 18.39 -9.26
CA ASP A 23 20.29 17.19 -9.86
C ASP A 23 19.25 16.12 -10.27
N LYS A 24 17.96 16.39 -10.03
CA LYS A 24 16.84 15.51 -10.34
C LYS A 24 16.92 14.12 -9.68
N GLN A 25 17.67 13.99 -8.59
CA GLN A 25 17.77 12.75 -7.82
C GLN A 25 16.72 12.67 -6.70
N TYR A 26 16.23 13.84 -6.25
CA TYR A 26 15.21 13.92 -5.23
C TYR A 26 14.03 14.77 -5.69
N ARG A 27 12.84 14.26 -5.43
CA ARG A 27 11.56 14.92 -5.66
C ARG A 27 10.72 14.88 -4.39
N HIS A 28 9.96 15.92 -4.15
CA HIS A 28 8.98 15.94 -3.08
C HIS A 28 7.60 16.33 -3.65
N SER A 29 6.65 15.43 -3.48
CA SER A 29 5.24 15.64 -3.82
C SER A 29 4.45 15.88 -2.54
N LEU A 30 3.96 17.10 -2.35
CA LEU A 30 3.04 17.44 -1.28
C LEU A 30 1.60 17.31 -1.80
N ILE A 31 0.88 16.32 -1.33
CA ILE A 31 -0.52 16.06 -1.67
C ILE A 31 -1.39 16.45 -0.49
N ARG A 32 -2.33 17.38 -0.71
CA ARG A 32 -3.18 17.91 0.36
C ARG A 32 -4.65 17.77 0.03
N GLU A 33 -5.40 17.41 1.05
CA GLU A 33 -6.85 17.39 1.00
C GLU A 33 -7.44 18.78 0.78
N ASN A 34 -8.34 18.90 -0.18
CA ASN A 34 -9.22 20.07 -0.32
C ASN A 34 -10.33 19.94 0.73
N LYS A 35 -10.47 20.96 1.56
CA LYS A 35 -11.47 20.99 2.64
C LYS A 35 -12.88 21.25 2.11
N LYS A 36 -13.44 20.32 1.37
CA LYS A 36 -14.84 20.30 0.93
C LYS A 36 -15.44 18.94 1.34
N ASP A 37 -16.30 18.96 2.32
CA ASP A 37 -16.83 17.74 2.95
C ASP A 37 -17.59 16.84 1.96
N ASP A 38 -18.38 17.44 1.07
CA ASP A 38 -19.15 16.73 0.03
C ASP A 38 -18.25 15.94 -0.95
N VAL A 39 -17.09 16.50 -1.29
CA VAL A 39 -16.10 15.83 -2.16
C VAL A 39 -15.45 14.65 -1.44
N ARG A 40 -15.11 14.81 -0.16
CA ARG A 40 -14.50 13.75 0.65
C ARG A 40 -15.39 12.52 0.75
N GLU A 41 -16.67 12.73 1.10
CA GLU A 41 -17.66 11.63 1.21
C GLU A 41 -17.76 10.84 -0.11
N SER A 42 -17.90 11.55 -1.23
CA SER A 42 -17.96 10.92 -2.56
C SER A 42 -16.72 10.09 -2.88
N VAL A 43 -15.51 10.59 -2.52
CA VAL A 43 -14.27 9.86 -2.76
C VAL A 43 -14.11 8.65 -1.85
N VAL A 44 -14.52 8.75 -0.58
CA VAL A 44 -14.50 7.63 0.36
C VAL A 44 -15.41 6.50 -0.14
N GLU A 45 -16.59 6.83 -0.65
CA GLU A 45 -17.49 5.83 -1.24
C GLU A 45 -16.92 5.18 -2.51
N GLU A 46 -16.15 5.92 -3.33
CA GLU A 46 -15.44 5.36 -4.50
C GLU A 46 -14.23 4.50 -4.08
N LEU A 47 -13.54 4.86 -3.00
CA LEU A 47 -12.39 4.11 -2.46
C LEU A 47 -12.81 2.79 -1.81
N LYS A 48 -13.95 2.76 -1.11
CA LYS A 48 -14.40 1.60 -0.33
C LYS A 48 -14.42 0.29 -1.12
N PRO A 49 -15.07 0.19 -2.29
CA PRO A 49 -15.06 -1.05 -3.08
C PRO A 49 -13.66 -1.43 -3.59
N VAL A 50 -12.81 -0.45 -3.88
CA VAL A 50 -11.42 -0.71 -4.31
C VAL A 50 -10.62 -1.33 -3.18
N ILE A 51 -10.71 -0.78 -1.96
CA ILE A 51 -10.03 -1.29 -0.77
C ILE A 51 -10.55 -2.68 -0.42
N GLN A 52 -11.86 -2.89 -0.45
CA GLN A 52 -12.44 -4.22 -0.17
C GLN A 52 -11.97 -5.27 -1.20
N LYS A 53 -11.92 -4.92 -2.47
CA LYS A 53 -11.42 -5.82 -3.52
C LYS A 53 -9.94 -6.18 -3.31
N VAL A 54 -9.13 -5.27 -2.80
CA VAL A 54 -7.74 -5.57 -2.42
C VAL A 54 -7.70 -6.58 -1.27
N HIS A 55 -8.59 -6.45 -0.28
CA HIS A 55 -8.69 -7.40 0.82
C HIS A 55 -9.23 -8.78 0.42
N ASP A 56 -9.97 -8.90 -0.69
CA ASP A 56 -10.44 -10.20 -1.20
C ASP A 56 -9.27 -11.12 -1.55
N ASP A 57 -8.15 -10.58 -2.03
CA ASP A 57 -6.93 -11.37 -2.26
C ASP A 57 -6.39 -11.97 -0.95
N ALA A 58 -6.47 -11.22 0.14
CA ALA A 58 -6.07 -11.71 1.46
C ALA A 58 -7.07 -12.74 2.02
N ARG A 59 -8.38 -12.48 1.90
CA ARG A 59 -9.43 -13.45 2.30
C ARG A 59 -9.28 -14.78 1.58
N PHE A 60 -9.03 -14.72 0.26
CA PHE A 60 -8.79 -15.94 -0.52
C PHE A 60 -7.58 -16.73 0.03
N LYS A 61 -6.49 -16.06 0.35
CA LYS A 61 -5.30 -16.72 0.90
C LYS A 61 -5.50 -17.24 2.32
N LEU A 62 -6.27 -16.54 3.15
CA LEU A 62 -6.66 -17.03 4.48
C LEU A 62 -7.37 -18.38 4.37
N ARG A 63 -8.32 -18.48 3.47
CA ARG A 63 -9.06 -19.71 3.20
C ARG A 63 -8.19 -20.83 2.65
N GLU A 64 -7.26 -20.52 1.72
CA GLU A 64 -6.30 -21.51 1.20
C GLU A 64 -5.40 -22.04 2.32
N PHE A 65 -4.81 -21.14 3.13
CA PHE A 65 -3.86 -21.54 4.18
C PHE A 65 -4.47 -22.51 5.18
N LEU A 66 -5.70 -22.31 5.57
CA LEU A 66 -6.38 -23.19 6.53
C LEU A 66 -6.82 -24.51 5.91
N ARG A 67 -7.17 -24.50 4.61
CA ARG A 67 -7.45 -25.76 3.89
C ARG A 67 -6.21 -26.65 3.74
N ASP A 68 -5.03 -26.04 3.50
CA ASP A 68 -3.76 -26.78 3.35
C ASP A 68 -3.22 -27.36 4.67
N THR A 69 -3.71 -26.88 5.83
CA THR A 69 -3.27 -27.36 7.17
C THR A 69 -4.14 -28.46 7.73
N LEU A 70 -5.27 -28.76 7.08
CA LEU A 70 -6.20 -29.81 7.52
C LEU A 70 -5.88 -31.13 6.85
N ASP A 71 -6.13 -32.24 7.57
CA ASP A 71 -6.04 -33.59 7.04
C ASP A 71 -6.96 -33.71 5.81
N PRO A 72 -6.44 -34.13 4.63
CA PRO A 72 -7.26 -34.30 3.43
C PRO A 72 -8.40 -35.37 3.62
N LEU A 73 -8.39 -36.08 4.74
CA LEU A 73 -9.43 -37.02 5.14
C LEU A 73 -10.45 -36.44 6.14
N GLU A 74 -10.23 -35.26 6.62
CA GLU A 74 -11.20 -34.53 7.46
C GLU A 74 -12.22 -33.81 6.56
N GLU A 75 -13.50 -34.09 6.75
CA GLU A 75 -14.57 -33.33 6.13
C GLU A 75 -14.52 -31.92 6.73
N TRP A 76 -14.23 -30.93 5.87
CA TRP A 76 -14.25 -29.51 6.25
C TRP A 76 -15.67 -29.13 6.64
N ASP A 77 -15.81 -28.54 7.82
CA ASP A 77 -17.06 -27.91 8.22
C ASP A 77 -17.20 -26.59 7.43
N ASP A 78 -17.98 -26.63 6.34
CA ASP A 78 -18.25 -25.48 5.48
C ASP A 78 -18.99 -24.34 6.21
N GLU A 79 -19.42 -24.55 7.46
CA GLU A 79 -20.08 -23.53 8.29
C GLU A 79 -19.10 -22.50 8.86
N ILE A 80 -17.77 -22.78 8.89
CA ILE A 80 -16.76 -21.88 9.46
C ILE A 80 -15.92 -21.24 8.35
N ASP A 81 -16.16 -19.96 8.02
CA ASP A 81 -15.28 -19.18 7.15
C ASP A 81 -14.08 -18.66 7.93
N PRO A 82 -12.85 -19.16 7.68
CA PRO A 82 -11.65 -18.68 8.38
C PRO A 82 -11.31 -17.22 8.12
N ALA A 83 -11.90 -16.59 7.11
CA ALA A 83 -11.74 -15.18 6.82
C ALA A 83 -12.89 -14.32 7.37
N GLU A 84 -13.79 -14.93 8.18
CA GLU A 84 -14.92 -14.21 8.76
C GLU A 84 -14.44 -13.00 9.58
N GLY A 85 -15.07 -11.86 9.34
CA GLY A 85 -14.76 -10.59 9.98
C GLY A 85 -13.47 -9.92 9.50
N TYR A 86 -12.66 -10.54 8.62
CA TYR A 86 -11.48 -9.89 8.08
C TYR A 86 -11.84 -8.93 6.92
N PRO A 87 -11.27 -7.71 6.85
CA PRO A 87 -10.32 -7.10 7.78
C PRO A 87 -11.00 -6.30 8.90
N GLU A 88 -12.30 -6.19 8.92
CA GLU A 88 -13.09 -5.26 9.72
C GLU A 88 -12.89 -5.45 11.22
N VAL A 89 -12.64 -6.68 11.69
CA VAL A 89 -12.40 -6.97 13.12
C VAL A 89 -11.04 -6.50 13.61
N LEU A 90 -10.07 -6.22 12.72
CA LEU A 90 -8.71 -5.84 13.11
C LEU A 90 -8.69 -4.47 13.82
N ASP A 91 -7.67 -4.26 14.64
CA ASP A 91 -7.50 -2.99 15.34
C ASP A 91 -7.20 -1.82 14.38
N LEU A 92 -7.57 -0.59 14.78
CA LEU A 92 -7.43 0.61 13.96
C LEU A 92 -5.99 0.89 13.52
N THR A 93 -4.98 0.45 14.30
CA THR A 93 -3.56 0.65 13.94
C THR A 93 -3.18 -0.24 12.77
N THR A 94 -3.62 -1.50 12.80
CA THR A 94 -3.44 -2.44 11.69
C THR A 94 -4.18 -1.97 10.43
N LEU A 95 -5.43 -1.53 10.56
CA LEU A 95 -6.22 -1.00 9.44
C LEU A 95 -5.60 0.27 8.83
N LYS A 96 -5.03 1.17 9.65
CA LYS A 96 -4.26 2.31 9.12
C LYS A 96 -3.02 1.87 8.35
N GLY A 97 -2.35 0.82 8.79
CA GLY A 97 -1.24 0.24 8.05
C GLY A 97 -1.67 -0.21 6.65
N TYR A 98 -2.73 -1.02 6.56
CA TYR A 98 -3.29 -1.47 5.29
C TYR A 98 -3.77 -0.30 4.42
N PHE A 99 -4.49 0.66 5.01
CA PHE A 99 -4.88 1.87 4.29
C PHE A 99 -3.67 2.60 3.71
N GLY A 100 -2.61 2.79 4.49
CA GLY A 100 -1.39 3.44 4.02
C GLY A 100 -0.76 2.73 2.83
N GLU A 101 -0.65 1.41 2.86
CA GLU A 101 -0.11 0.58 1.77
C GLU A 101 -0.97 0.69 0.51
N ILE A 102 -2.30 0.47 0.63
CA ILE A 102 -3.24 0.52 -0.50
C ILE A 102 -3.29 1.93 -1.09
N PHE A 103 -3.41 2.94 -0.22
CA PHE A 103 -3.53 4.32 -0.65
C PHE A 103 -2.27 4.81 -1.36
N SER A 104 -1.09 4.36 -0.94
CA SER A 104 0.16 4.63 -1.64
C SER A 104 0.18 4.06 -3.05
N GLY A 105 -0.36 2.86 -3.25
CA GLY A 105 -0.54 2.27 -4.58
C GLY A 105 -1.54 3.06 -5.44
N ILE A 106 -2.67 3.49 -4.85
CA ILE A 106 -3.65 4.37 -5.51
C ILE A 106 -2.98 5.67 -5.95
N ILE A 107 -2.21 6.31 -5.06
CA ILE A 107 -1.47 7.54 -5.37
C ILE A 107 -0.46 7.30 -6.50
N ALA A 108 0.25 6.19 -6.50
CA ALA A 108 1.20 5.87 -7.56
C ALA A 108 0.54 5.81 -8.95
N GLU A 109 -0.62 5.16 -9.07
CA GLU A 109 -1.35 5.07 -10.34
C GLU A 109 -2.03 6.38 -10.76
N ASN A 110 -2.44 7.25 -9.81
CA ASN A 110 -3.22 8.45 -10.12
C ASN A 110 -2.39 9.73 -10.21
N PHE A 111 -1.29 9.84 -9.44
CA PHE A 111 -0.45 11.04 -9.37
C PHE A 111 0.91 10.91 -10.04
N SER A 112 1.18 9.78 -10.68
CA SER A 112 2.32 9.56 -11.59
C SER A 112 3.67 9.97 -10.97
N PRO A 113 4.16 9.29 -9.91
CA PRO A 113 5.51 9.53 -9.40
C PRO A 113 6.55 9.51 -10.51
N PHE A 114 7.54 10.38 -10.43
CA PHE A 114 8.58 10.56 -11.47
C PHE A 114 8.02 10.89 -12.86
N ASP A 115 6.82 11.50 -12.94
CA ASP A 115 6.08 11.80 -14.18
C ASP A 115 5.76 10.57 -15.05
N GLU A 116 5.89 9.36 -14.50
CA GLU A 116 5.55 8.12 -15.17
C GLU A 116 4.04 7.82 -15.02
N LYS A 117 3.31 7.86 -16.13
CA LYS A 117 1.83 7.73 -16.14
C LYS A 117 1.36 6.27 -16.17
N ASN A 118 2.27 5.34 -16.40
CA ASN A 118 1.96 3.93 -16.64
C ASN A 118 2.26 3.03 -15.43
N TRP A 119 2.45 3.64 -14.25
CA TRP A 119 2.57 2.85 -13.03
C TRP A 119 1.33 1.99 -12.81
N ARG A 120 1.53 0.71 -12.54
CA ARG A 120 0.48 -0.25 -12.22
C ARG A 120 0.88 -1.09 -11.01
N VAL A 121 -0.08 -1.25 -10.10
CA VAL A 121 0.01 -2.15 -8.95
C VAL A 121 -0.92 -3.34 -9.24
N PRO A 122 -0.42 -4.44 -9.80
CA PRO A 122 -1.28 -5.55 -10.24
C PRO A 122 -1.98 -6.23 -9.07
N VAL A 123 -1.29 -6.38 -7.96
CA VAL A 123 -1.79 -6.91 -6.68
C VAL A 123 -0.94 -6.35 -5.54
N PHE A 124 -1.49 -6.36 -4.33
CA PHE A 124 -0.75 -6.02 -3.12
C PHE A 124 -0.16 -7.29 -2.49
N PRO A 125 1.14 -7.28 -2.12
CA PRO A 125 1.76 -8.41 -1.42
C PRO A 125 1.36 -8.41 0.04
N PHE A 126 0.07 -8.25 0.37
CA PHE A 126 -0.34 -8.28 1.76
C PHE A 126 0.34 -9.43 2.45
N ARG A 127 1.25 -9.10 3.33
CA ARG A 127 1.87 -10.11 4.15
C ARG A 127 0.80 -10.65 5.06
N PHE A 128 0.58 -11.94 4.92
CA PHE A 128 -0.05 -12.69 5.98
C PHE A 128 0.80 -12.43 7.22
N HIS A 129 0.34 -11.50 8.02
CA HIS A 129 0.89 -11.34 9.35
C HIS A 129 0.42 -12.53 10.14
N ASN A 130 1.35 -13.31 10.66
CA ASN A 130 1.04 -14.17 11.79
C ASN A 130 0.20 -13.38 12.81
N THR A 131 0.49 -12.09 12.97
CA THR A 131 -0.27 -11.18 13.83
C THR A 131 -1.73 -10.97 13.41
N ALA A 132 -2.05 -10.88 12.10
CA ALA A 132 -3.45 -10.78 11.67
C ALA A 132 -4.17 -12.12 11.84
N PHE A 133 -3.49 -13.24 11.58
CA PHE A 133 -3.99 -14.58 11.89
C PHE A 133 -4.23 -14.76 13.40
N ASP A 134 -3.23 -14.42 14.24
CA ASP A 134 -3.34 -14.49 15.68
C ASP A 134 -4.50 -13.62 16.21
N GLN A 135 -4.72 -12.46 15.59
CA GLN A 135 -5.84 -11.58 15.96
C GLN A 135 -7.19 -12.18 15.56
N LEU A 136 -7.31 -12.72 14.34
CA LEU A 136 -8.52 -13.39 13.88
C LEU A 136 -8.83 -14.63 14.70
N GLU A 137 -7.85 -15.50 14.91
CA GLU A 137 -8.01 -16.70 15.71
C GLU A 137 -8.44 -16.34 17.15
N MET A 138 -7.79 -15.37 17.75
CA MET A 138 -8.16 -14.89 19.10
C MET A 138 -9.57 -14.29 19.12
N TYR A 139 -9.96 -13.55 18.08
CA TYR A 139 -11.30 -13.00 17.95
C TYR A 139 -12.35 -14.11 17.85
N HIS A 140 -12.13 -15.13 17.01
CA HIS A 140 -13.03 -16.27 16.86
C HIS A 140 -13.16 -17.07 18.18
N GLN A 141 -12.07 -17.21 18.95
CA GLN A 141 -12.09 -17.97 20.21
C GLN A 141 -12.67 -17.19 21.39
N THR A 142 -12.48 -15.86 21.44
CA THR A 142 -12.75 -15.09 22.66
C THR A 142 -13.67 -13.89 22.47
N GLY A 143 -13.96 -13.50 21.23
CA GLY A 143 -14.64 -12.25 20.91
C GLY A 143 -13.83 -10.97 21.21
N GLN A 144 -12.56 -11.12 21.62
CA GLN A 144 -11.70 -9.99 21.99
C GLN A 144 -10.55 -9.78 21.03
N MET A 145 -10.19 -8.51 20.78
CA MET A 145 -9.08 -8.12 19.92
C MET A 145 -7.80 -7.86 20.74
N LYS A 146 -6.67 -8.41 20.28
CA LYS A 146 -5.36 -8.14 20.83
C LYS A 146 -4.66 -7.03 20.04
N LYS A 147 -4.05 -6.04 20.70
CA LYS A 147 -3.22 -5.04 20.02
C LYS A 147 -1.98 -5.68 19.39
N ALA A 148 -1.77 -5.41 18.11
CA ALA A 148 -0.58 -5.86 17.40
C ALA A 148 0.67 -5.13 17.92
N THR A 149 1.77 -5.88 18.12
CA THR A 149 3.01 -5.34 18.73
C THR A 149 4.25 -5.47 17.84
N TYR A 150 4.14 -5.95 16.59
CA TYR A 150 5.32 -6.32 15.81
C TYR A 150 5.47 -5.53 14.50
N GLY A 151 6.72 -5.10 14.23
CA GLY A 151 7.12 -4.48 12.97
C GLY A 151 7.14 -5.48 11.81
N ARG A 152 6.81 -4.98 10.64
CA ARG A 152 6.77 -5.75 9.39
C ARG A 152 8.13 -5.75 8.71
N THR A 153 8.51 -6.84 8.06
CA THR A 153 9.68 -6.92 7.18
C THR A 153 9.24 -7.08 5.71
N GLY A 154 9.78 -6.28 4.73
CA GLY A 154 9.59 -6.33 3.27
C GLY A 154 8.95 -5.10 2.64
N ASP A 155 8.62 -5.18 1.34
CA ASP A 155 8.10 -4.06 0.58
C ASP A 155 6.60 -3.86 0.88
N ASP A 156 6.18 -2.62 1.22
CA ASP A 156 4.78 -2.34 1.56
C ASP A 156 3.91 -2.31 0.29
N CYS A 157 4.43 -1.70 -0.78
CA CYS A 157 3.77 -1.68 -2.09
C CYS A 157 4.82 -1.61 -3.20
N VAL A 158 4.54 -2.22 -4.33
CA VAL A 158 5.40 -2.17 -5.52
C VAL A 158 4.55 -1.89 -6.76
N ALA A 159 4.94 -0.85 -7.52
CA ALA A 159 4.34 -0.56 -8.81
C ALA A 159 5.33 -0.85 -9.94
N PHE A 160 4.81 -1.18 -11.10
CA PHE A 160 5.58 -1.59 -12.27
C PHE A 160 5.14 -0.84 -13.52
N VAL A 161 6.04 -0.70 -14.48
CA VAL A 161 5.72 -0.33 -15.86
C VAL A 161 6.07 -1.50 -16.76
N LEU A 162 5.10 -1.90 -17.59
CA LEU A 162 5.25 -2.93 -18.61
C LEU A 162 5.58 -2.32 -19.99
N ASP A 163 6.47 -2.97 -20.71
CA ASP A 163 6.60 -2.87 -22.15
C ASP A 163 6.32 -4.27 -22.74
N GLY A 164 5.14 -4.43 -23.34
CA GLY A 164 4.60 -5.73 -23.68
C GLY A 164 4.43 -6.63 -22.46
N ASP A 165 5.19 -7.71 -22.40
CA ASP A 165 5.23 -8.68 -21.29
C ASP A 165 6.52 -8.59 -20.45
N THR A 166 7.19 -7.44 -20.50
CA THR A 166 8.47 -7.21 -19.80
C THR A 166 8.35 -6.02 -18.86
N ILE A 167 8.77 -6.18 -17.62
CA ILE A 167 8.85 -5.08 -16.65
C ILE A 167 10.11 -4.27 -16.94
N VAL A 168 9.93 -2.99 -17.27
CA VAL A 168 11.02 -2.05 -17.59
C VAL A 168 11.30 -1.05 -16.49
N LYS A 169 10.32 -0.77 -15.60
CA LYS A 169 10.51 0.09 -14.44
C LYS A 169 9.85 -0.52 -13.22
N ILE A 170 10.45 -0.31 -12.06
CA ILE A 170 9.94 -0.74 -10.74
C ILE A 170 9.97 0.45 -9.80
N LEU A 171 8.84 0.75 -9.17
CA LEU A 171 8.71 1.71 -8.09
C LEU A 171 8.50 0.95 -6.78
N PHE A 172 9.45 1.06 -5.87
CA PHE A 172 9.30 0.60 -4.50
C PHE A 172 8.68 1.69 -3.66
N LEU A 173 7.63 1.38 -2.92
CA LEU A 173 6.95 2.30 -2.03
C LEU A 173 7.02 1.78 -0.60
N GLU A 174 7.67 2.53 0.28
CA GLU A 174 7.58 2.34 1.72
C GLU A 174 6.50 3.29 2.27
N ALA A 175 5.43 2.71 2.79
CA ALA A 175 4.24 3.44 3.22
C ALA A 175 4.19 3.61 4.74
N LYS A 176 3.83 4.80 5.18
CA LYS A 176 3.52 5.09 6.58
C LYS A 176 2.21 5.85 6.67
N CYS A 177 1.34 5.45 7.61
CA CYS A 177 0.09 6.13 7.87
C CYS A 177 -0.08 6.39 9.36
N THR A 178 -0.29 7.64 9.74
CA THR A 178 -0.43 8.07 11.13
C THR A 178 -1.49 9.16 11.30
N ALA A 179 -2.19 9.14 12.43
CA ALA A 179 -3.17 10.19 12.75
C ALA A 179 -2.50 11.54 13.10
N LYS A 180 -1.28 11.50 13.63
CA LYS A 180 -0.52 12.70 14.02
C LYS A 180 0.88 12.62 13.44
N TYR A 181 1.48 13.78 13.23
CA TYR A 181 2.87 13.86 12.77
C TYR A 181 3.81 13.04 13.67
N ASP A 182 4.63 12.22 13.03
CA ASP A 182 5.66 11.41 13.67
C ASP A 182 6.93 11.38 12.81
N MET A 183 7.96 12.10 13.29
CA MET A 183 9.25 12.18 12.61
C MET A 183 9.98 10.84 12.57
N SER A 184 9.77 9.98 13.57
CA SER A 184 10.42 8.66 13.62
C SER A 184 9.93 7.74 12.52
N MET A 185 8.65 7.82 12.15
CA MET A 185 8.08 7.06 11.01
C MET A 185 8.65 7.53 9.68
N ILE A 186 8.88 8.84 9.50
CA ILE A 186 9.52 9.39 8.31
C ILE A 186 10.97 8.88 8.20
N ALA A 187 11.72 8.95 9.30
CA ALA A 187 13.09 8.45 9.37
C ALA A 187 13.18 6.95 9.09
N ASP A 188 12.30 6.14 9.69
CA ASP A 188 12.21 4.69 9.47
C ASP A 188 11.91 4.35 8.01
N ALA A 189 10.95 5.05 7.38
CA ALA A 189 10.62 4.82 5.96
C ALA A 189 11.83 5.07 5.05
N HIS A 190 12.57 6.16 5.28
CA HIS A 190 13.77 6.46 4.49
C HIS A 190 14.89 5.44 4.72
N THR A 191 15.04 4.95 5.96
CA THR A 191 16.01 3.88 6.28
C THR A 191 15.67 2.59 5.56
N LYS A 192 14.41 2.16 5.63
CA LYS A 192 13.94 0.90 5.03
C LYS A 192 14.08 0.91 3.51
N ILE A 193 13.56 1.94 2.84
CA ILE A 193 13.64 2.02 1.37
C ILE A 193 15.09 2.11 0.89
N SER A 194 15.97 2.74 1.67
CA SER A 194 17.40 2.85 1.39
C SER A 194 18.10 1.49 1.35
N SER A 195 17.73 0.60 2.27
CA SER A 195 18.28 -0.74 2.43
C SER A 195 17.56 -1.83 1.63
N ALA A 196 16.45 -1.50 0.96
CA ALA A 196 15.68 -2.47 0.20
C ALA A 196 16.47 -3.07 -0.98
N ASN A 197 16.22 -4.34 -1.28
CA ASN A 197 16.89 -5.08 -2.34
C ASN A 197 16.64 -4.46 -3.72
N GLN A 198 17.51 -4.74 -4.69
CA GLN A 198 17.39 -4.23 -6.06
C GLN A 198 16.11 -4.69 -6.76
N LYS A 199 15.61 -5.88 -6.42
CA LYS A 199 14.32 -6.41 -6.86
C LYS A 199 13.41 -6.67 -5.67
N PRO A 200 12.08 -6.63 -5.86
CA PRO A 200 11.15 -7.05 -4.81
C PRO A 200 11.42 -8.50 -4.37
N VAL A 201 11.50 -8.72 -3.07
CA VAL A 201 11.73 -10.08 -2.53
C VAL A 201 10.53 -11.01 -2.73
N GLU A 202 9.34 -10.47 -2.94
CA GLU A 202 8.09 -11.21 -2.95
C GLU A 202 7.50 -11.46 -4.35
N LEU A 203 8.32 -11.37 -5.41
CA LEU A 203 7.86 -11.55 -6.80
C LEU A 203 7.07 -12.85 -7.00
N MET A 204 7.52 -13.96 -6.41
CA MET A 204 6.82 -15.25 -6.56
C MET A 204 5.50 -15.29 -5.79
N ARG A 205 5.38 -14.49 -4.72
CA ARG A 205 4.12 -14.32 -4.00
C ARG A 205 3.10 -13.53 -4.82
N LEU A 206 3.53 -12.43 -5.46
CA LEU A 206 2.68 -11.72 -6.42
C LEU A 206 2.17 -12.67 -7.52
N VAL A 207 3.05 -13.52 -8.06
CA VAL A 207 2.66 -14.56 -9.03
C VAL A 207 1.63 -15.53 -8.45
N GLN A 208 1.76 -15.94 -7.18
CA GLN A 208 0.79 -16.82 -6.54
C GLN A 208 -0.58 -16.17 -6.41
N ILE A 209 -0.64 -14.91 -5.99
CA ILE A 209 -1.90 -14.15 -5.90
C ILE A 209 -2.53 -14.04 -7.30
N LEU A 210 -1.74 -13.66 -8.30
CA LEU A 210 -2.23 -13.52 -9.68
C LEU A 210 -2.78 -14.81 -10.28
N LYS A 211 -2.30 -15.97 -9.84
CA LYS A 211 -2.85 -17.27 -10.29
C LYS A 211 -4.30 -17.50 -9.89
N SER A 212 -4.83 -16.85 -8.86
CA SER A 212 -6.25 -16.90 -8.52
C SER A 212 -7.13 -16.22 -9.59
N TYR A 213 -6.55 -15.36 -10.42
CA TYR A 213 -7.20 -14.64 -11.52
C TYR A 213 -7.00 -15.29 -12.90
N ARG A 214 -6.75 -16.60 -12.98
CA ARG A 214 -6.38 -17.32 -14.22
C ARG A 214 -7.37 -17.22 -15.39
N GLN A 215 -8.59 -16.77 -15.14
CA GLN A 215 -9.58 -16.51 -16.20
C GLN A 215 -9.44 -15.12 -16.82
N ASP A 216 -8.55 -14.27 -16.28
CA ASP A 216 -8.27 -12.93 -16.75
C ASP A 216 -6.98 -12.92 -17.58
N SER A 217 -7.08 -12.55 -18.86
CA SER A 217 -5.92 -12.48 -19.75
C SER A 217 -4.84 -11.50 -19.30
N GLU A 218 -5.21 -10.46 -18.55
CA GLU A 218 -4.25 -9.51 -17.95
C GLU A 218 -3.40 -10.20 -16.86
N ALA A 219 -3.98 -11.14 -16.11
CA ALA A 219 -3.24 -11.92 -15.11
C ALA A 219 -2.10 -12.73 -15.73
N ASP A 220 -2.32 -13.35 -16.89
CA ASP A 220 -1.30 -14.15 -17.56
C ASP A 220 -0.13 -13.29 -18.05
N VAL A 221 -0.40 -12.06 -18.53
CA VAL A 221 0.64 -11.09 -18.89
C VAL A 221 1.49 -10.74 -17.66
N TRP A 222 0.86 -10.39 -16.55
CA TRP A 222 1.56 -10.08 -15.30
C TRP A 222 2.35 -11.25 -14.74
N ILE A 223 1.79 -12.47 -14.74
CA ILE A 223 2.48 -13.69 -14.30
C ILE A 223 3.74 -13.91 -15.13
N THR A 224 3.63 -13.73 -16.45
CA THR A 224 4.76 -13.89 -17.38
C THR A 224 5.83 -12.85 -17.12
N ALA A 225 5.45 -11.57 -17.00
CA ALA A 225 6.36 -10.46 -16.74
C ALA A 225 7.10 -10.61 -15.41
N LEU A 226 6.39 -10.94 -14.32
CA LEU A 226 6.99 -11.14 -13.00
C LEU A 226 7.94 -12.35 -12.96
N ARG A 227 7.63 -13.43 -13.68
CA ARG A 227 8.54 -14.59 -13.81
C ARG A 227 9.79 -14.24 -14.61
N LYS A 228 9.67 -13.43 -15.68
CA LYS A 228 10.82 -12.91 -16.42
C LYS A 228 11.70 -12.05 -15.49
N LEU A 229 11.10 -11.11 -14.77
CA LEU A 229 11.80 -10.27 -13.81
C LEU A 229 12.52 -11.09 -12.72
N TYR A 230 11.87 -12.14 -12.19
CA TYR A 230 12.49 -13.03 -11.18
C TYR A 230 13.78 -13.67 -11.71
N ARG A 231 13.80 -14.10 -12.97
CA ARG A 231 14.94 -14.77 -13.62
C ARG A 231 15.99 -13.81 -14.15
N SER A 232 15.62 -12.55 -14.48
CA SER A 232 16.54 -11.56 -15.03
C SER A 232 17.53 -11.09 -13.95
N LYS A 233 18.73 -10.67 -14.36
CA LYS A 233 19.67 -9.98 -13.47
C LYS A 233 19.51 -8.47 -13.56
N ASP A 234 19.24 -7.97 -14.76
CA ASP A 234 19.19 -6.56 -15.16
C ASP A 234 18.03 -6.31 -16.09
N GLY A 235 17.92 -5.09 -16.65
CA GLY A 235 16.96 -4.76 -17.70
C GLY A 235 15.75 -3.96 -17.20
N PHE A 236 15.79 -3.41 -15.98
CA PHE A 236 14.77 -2.53 -15.45
C PHE A 236 15.39 -1.33 -14.72
N GLU A 237 14.70 -0.22 -14.72
CA GLU A 237 15.05 0.97 -13.92
C GLU A 237 14.28 0.91 -12.59
N ARG A 238 15.01 1.12 -11.48
CA ARG A 238 14.42 1.15 -10.15
C ARG A 238 14.30 2.58 -9.64
N PHE A 239 13.14 2.86 -9.04
CA PHE A 239 12.80 4.09 -8.35
C PHE A 239 12.41 3.79 -6.92
N ASP A 240 12.83 4.66 -5.99
CA ASP A 240 12.44 4.58 -4.59
C ASP A 240 11.39 5.65 -4.26
N CYS A 241 10.39 5.29 -3.47
CA CYS A 241 9.35 6.19 -3.03
C CYS A 241 9.07 6.01 -1.53
N VAL A 242 9.07 7.09 -0.79
CA VAL A 242 8.52 7.14 0.58
C VAL A 242 7.15 7.78 0.52
N SER A 243 6.12 7.10 0.98
CA SER A 243 4.76 7.61 1.06
C SER A 243 4.37 7.79 2.53
N TYR A 244 4.16 9.02 2.94
CA TYR A 244 3.80 9.38 4.31
C TYR A 244 2.41 10.02 4.37
N VAL A 245 1.43 9.26 4.86
CA VAL A 245 0.05 9.73 5.08
C VAL A 245 -0.08 10.23 6.51
N CYS A 246 -0.47 11.48 6.68
CA CYS A 246 -0.65 12.10 7.99
C CYS A 246 -2.05 12.72 8.14
N GLY A 247 -2.76 12.34 9.21
CA GLY A 247 -4.08 12.88 9.57
C GLY A 247 -4.05 14.29 10.19
N GLN A 248 -2.95 15.01 9.97
CA GLN A 248 -2.71 16.32 10.57
C GLN A 248 -2.01 17.24 9.58
N PHE A 249 -2.37 18.53 9.60
CA PHE A 249 -1.65 19.60 8.89
C PHE A 249 -0.63 20.27 9.81
N PRO A 250 0.44 20.86 9.27
CA PRO A 250 1.33 21.73 10.05
C PRO A 250 0.57 22.85 10.73
N LYS A 251 0.83 23.06 12.04
CA LYS A 251 0.13 24.09 12.83
C LYS A 251 0.39 25.53 12.36
N ARG A 252 1.55 25.75 11.73
CA ARG A 252 1.99 27.06 11.22
C ARG A 252 2.30 26.98 9.73
N PRO A 253 1.29 26.91 8.86
CA PRO A 253 1.47 26.68 7.43
C PRO A 253 2.24 27.80 6.71
N LYS A 254 2.34 29.00 7.29
CA LYS A 254 3.17 30.09 6.75
C LYS A 254 4.67 29.86 6.97
N GLU A 255 5.05 29.11 8.01
CA GLU A 255 6.44 28.81 8.35
C GLU A 255 6.87 27.43 7.86
N LYS A 256 5.95 26.46 7.90
CA LYS A 256 6.21 25.09 7.52
C LYS A 256 4.98 24.48 6.87
N VAL A 257 5.05 24.25 5.58
CA VAL A 257 3.94 23.66 4.79
C VAL A 257 4.01 22.13 4.70
N SER A 258 5.18 21.55 4.96
CA SER A 258 5.51 20.15 4.77
C SER A 258 6.29 19.59 5.96
N TRP A 259 6.08 18.31 6.30
CA TRP A 259 6.83 17.60 7.33
C TRP A 259 8.16 17.05 6.79
N ILE A 260 8.19 16.68 5.51
CA ILE A 260 9.37 16.19 4.80
C ILE A 260 10.06 17.38 4.10
N SER A 261 11.38 17.38 4.03
CA SER A 261 12.12 18.41 3.29
C SER A 261 11.73 18.42 1.81
N ARG A 262 11.54 19.61 1.26
CA ARG A 262 11.19 19.79 -0.15
C ARG A 262 12.41 19.84 -1.08
N GLU A 263 13.60 20.00 -0.53
CA GLU A 263 14.83 20.28 -1.28
C GLU A 263 15.79 19.08 -1.27
N ASN A 264 15.85 18.37 -0.15
CA ASN A 264 16.82 17.30 0.06
C ASN A 264 16.17 16.07 0.67
N PRO A 265 16.64 14.85 0.33
CA PRO A 265 16.18 13.64 0.97
C PRO A 265 16.49 13.65 2.47
N HIS A 266 15.74 12.89 3.24
CA HIS A 266 16.03 12.71 4.66
C HIS A 266 17.44 12.10 4.84
N PRO A 267 18.22 12.52 5.86
CA PRO A 267 19.61 12.04 6.07
C PRO A 267 19.74 10.51 6.16
N ASN A 268 18.67 9.83 6.58
CA ASN A 268 18.64 8.36 6.63
C ASN A 268 18.53 7.70 5.24
N TYR A 269 18.26 8.46 4.19
CA TYR A 269 18.28 7.92 2.84
C TYR A 269 19.70 7.94 2.27
N ILE A 270 20.33 6.78 2.24
CA ILE A 270 21.71 6.57 1.72
C ILE A 270 21.72 5.70 0.45
N GLY A 271 20.56 5.43 -0.13
CA GLY A 271 20.39 4.47 -1.23
C GLY A 271 21.02 4.89 -2.57
N GLY A 272 21.36 6.16 -2.77
CA GLY A 272 22.00 6.67 -3.98
C GLY A 272 21.16 6.54 -5.27
N ARG A 273 19.88 6.19 -5.15
CA ARG A 273 18.91 6.06 -6.26
C ARG A 273 17.97 7.27 -6.30
N LYS A 274 17.27 7.44 -7.41
CA LYS A 274 16.22 8.46 -7.48
C LYS A 274 15.15 8.19 -6.42
N LEU A 275 14.83 9.21 -5.62
CA LEU A 275 13.84 9.16 -4.54
C LEU A 275 12.74 10.20 -4.78
N GLU A 276 11.48 9.78 -4.72
CA GLU A 276 10.36 10.69 -4.54
C GLU A 276 9.73 10.52 -3.16
N ALA A 277 9.73 11.57 -2.35
CA ALA A 277 9.00 11.59 -1.09
C ALA A 277 7.59 12.16 -1.32
N ILE A 278 6.58 11.35 -1.15
CA ILE A 278 5.17 11.72 -1.28
C ILE A 278 4.61 11.95 0.12
N GLU A 279 4.34 13.19 0.45
CA GLU A 279 3.69 13.57 1.71
C GLU A 279 2.21 13.85 1.45
N ILE A 280 1.34 13.10 2.14
CA ILE A 280 -0.11 13.19 2.00
C ILE A 280 -0.69 13.70 3.30
N GLN A 281 -1.27 14.90 3.26
CA GLN A 281 -1.91 15.55 4.39
C GLN A 281 -3.43 15.45 4.27
N LEU A 282 -4.03 14.66 5.14
CA LEU A 282 -5.48 14.46 5.23
C LEU A 282 -6.01 15.06 6.54
N THR A 283 -7.31 15.31 6.60
CA THR A 283 -7.98 15.67 7.85
C THR A 283 -8.53 14.39 8.48
N GLU A 284 -8.23 14.16 9.78
CA GLU A 284 -8.82 13.07 10.58
C GLU A 284 -8.73 11.69 9.88
N VAL A 285 -7.51 11.25 9.56
CA VAL A 285 -7.28 9.98 8.85
C VAL A 285 -7.90 8.76 9.58
N ASN A 286 -8.04 8.82 10.91
CA ASN A 286 -8.72 7.75 11.65
C ASN A 286 -10.18 7.60 11.23
N ASP A 287 -10.88 8.70 10.98
CA ASP A 287 -12.29 8.69 10.59
C ASP A 287 -12.44 8.18 9.16
N ILE A 288 -11.52 8.56 8.26
CA ILE A 288 -11.45 7.99 6.91
C ILE A 288 -11.31 6.46 6.99
N VAL A 289 -10.37 5.98 7.79
CA VAL A 289 -10.12 4.54 7.96
C VAL A 289 -11.35 3.84 8.56
N ARG A 290 -11.99 4.42 9.59
CA ARG A 290 -13.23 3.86 10.15
C ARG A 290 -14.34 3.75 9.11
N GLN A 291 -14.57 4.81 8.34
CA GLN A 291 -15.59 4.80 7.28
C GLN A 291 -15.31 3.74 6.21
N LEU A 292 -14.05 3.61 5.77
CA LEU A 292 -13.64 2.64 4.75
C LEU A 292 -13.81 1.18 5.20
N TYR A 293 -13.62 0.92 6.50
CA TYR A 293 -13.70 -0.41 7.10
C TYR A 293 -14.98 -0.64 7.92
N GLY A 294 -15.96 0.26 7.85
CA GLY A 294 -17.25 0.10 8.53
C GLY A 294 -17.13 -0.01 10.05
N LYS A 295 -16.11 0.62 10.67
CA LYS A 295 -15.95 0.64 12.11
C LYS A 295 -16.76 1.76 12.74
N GLU A 296 -17.59 1.40 13.71
CA GLU A 296 -18.23 2.35 14.62
C GLU A 296 -17.21 2.90 15.66
N ASP A 297 -17.52 4.06 16.25
CA ASP A 297 -16.69 4.71 17.27
C ASP A 297 -16.64 3.93 18.60
#